data_028790f716fb0b6766ad4e652a50ba5d
#
_entry.id   028790f716fb0b6766ad4e652a50ba5d
#
_cell.length_a   1.000
_cell.length_b   1.000
_cell.length_c   1.000
_cell.angle_alpha   90.00
_cell.angle_beta   90.00
_cell.angle_gamma   90.00
#
_symmetry.space_group_name_H-M   'P 1'
#
loop_
_entity.id
_entity.type
_entity.pdbx_description
1 polymer ?
#
loop_
_entity_poly.entity_id
_entity_poly.type
_entity_poly.pdbx_seq_one_letter_code
_entity_poly.pdbx_strand_id
1 'polypeptide(L)'
;MTRPIRALIDTYALEKNLSLLRAKSGNRFLWGVVKANAYGHGLIGLLPTFDNWVDGLALLDPKEGVDIRKAGWAKAVLLIEGIFAASDIEMADEYGFETVIHNERQIEWLEKAELKNTLRVHLKCNTGMNRLGFRPEAIPQVLFRLNNIPKVEVVDLLAHFANAEVTYE
;
A
#
# COMPACT_ATOMS: atom_id res chain seq x y z
N MET A 1 11.25 -3.30 37.93
CA MET A 1 9.90 -3.90 37.96
C MET A 1 9.26 -3.73 36.60
N THR A 2 8.95 -4.82 35.93
CA THR A 2 8.21 -4.79 34.69
C THR A 2 6.71 -4.63 34.98
N ARG A 3 6.05 -3.68 34.32
CA ARG A 3 4.60 -3.54 34.44
C ARG A 3 3.90 -4.84 34.01
N PRO A 4 2.91 -5.35 34.73
CA PRO A 4 2.20 -6.58 34.37
C PRO A 4 1.12 -6.35 33.29
N ILE A 5 1.44 -5.49 32.32
CA ILE A 5 0.53 -5.18 31.19
C ILE A 5 0.87 -6.14 30.06
N ARG A 6 -0.15 -6.79 29.50
CA ARG A 6 -0.02 -7.70 28.36
C ARG A 6 -1.03 -7.29 27.28
N ALA A 7 -0.62 -7.29 26.02
CA ALA A 7 -1.50 -7.27 24.87
C ALA A 7 -1.67 -8.73 24.39
N LEU A 8 -2.89 -9.21 24.36
CA LEU A 8 -3.22 -10.53 23.80
C LEU A 8 -3.79 -10.31 22.40
N ILE A 9 -3.11 -10.85 21.39
CA ILE A 9 -3.54 -10.75 19.99
C ILE A 9 -4.26 -12.05 19.64
N ASP A 10 -5.56 -11.94 19.37
CA ASP A 10 -6.39 -13.07 18.96
C ASP A 10 -6.30 -13.27 17.43
N THR A 11 -5.41 -14.18 17.01
CA THR A 11 -5.21 -14.51 15.60
C THR A 11 -6.41 -15.24 15.00
N TYR A 12 -7.21 -15.96 15.80
CA TYR A 12 -8.42 -16.59 15.33
C TYR A 12 -9.49 -15.55 14.95
N ALA A 13 -9.67 -14.51 15.77
CA ALA A 13 -10.58 -13.41 15.44
C ALA A 13 -10.12 -12.69 14.16
N LEU A 14 -8.81 -12.45 14.01
CA LEU A 14 -8.24 -11.88 12.77
C LEU A 14 -8.56 -12.78 11.57
N GLU A 15 -8.32 -14.07 11.66
CA GLU A 15 -8.59 -15.04 10.59
C GLU A 15 -10.06 -15.04 10.17
N LYS A 16 -10.99 -15.02 11.14
CA LYS A 16 -12.43 -14.90 10.86
C LYS A 16 -12.78 -13.63 10.11
N ASN A 17 -12.21 -12.50 10.50
CA ASN A 17 -12.43 -11.23 9.82
C ASN A 17 -11.88 -11.26 8.38
N LEU A 18 -10.67 -11.79 8.20
CA LEU A 18 -10.04 -11.91 6.88
C LEU A 18 -10.83 -12.86 5.97
N SER A 19 -11.33 -14.00 6.49
CA SER A 19 -12.15 -14.94 5.73
C SER A 19 -13.45 -14.29 5.24
N LEU A 20 -14.09 -13.47 6.08
CA LEU A 20 -15.29 -12.72 5.71
C LEU A 20 -15.01 -11.69 4.62
N LEU A 21 -13.90 -10.95 4.75
CA LEU A 21 -13.46 -9.97 3.75
C LEU A 21 -13.15 -10.65 2.42
N ARG A 22 -12.44 -11.79 2.44
CA ARG A 22 -12.15 -12.60 1.25
C ARG A 22 -13.44 -13.07 0.57
N ALA A 23 -14.40 -13.57 1.32
CA ALA A 23 -15.69 -14.00 0.78
C ALA A 23 -16.44 -12.84 0.10
N LYS A 24 -16.37 -11.63 0.67
CA LYS A 24 -17.01 -10.43 0.10
C LYS A 24 -16.24 -9.86 -1.11
N SER A 25 -14.92 -9.97 -1.13
CA SER A 25 -14.08 -9.48 -2.25
C SER A 25 -14.19 -10.38 -3.50
N GLY A 26 -14.59 -11.64 -3.35
CA GLY A 26 -14.59 -12.61 -4.43
C GLY A 26 -13.19 -12.76 -5.04
N ASN A 27 -13.10 -12.63 -6.36
CA ASN A 27 -11.83 -12.75 -7.10
C ASN A 27 -11.04 -11.43 -7.21
N ARG A 28 -11.44 -10.37 -6.49
CA ARG A 28 -10.71 -9.10 -6.52
C ARG A 28 -9.44 -9.19 -5.70
N PHE A 29 -8.42 -8.44 -6.11
CA PHE A 29 -7.18 -8.31 -5.34
C PHE A 29 -7.48 -7.67 -3.98
N LEU A 30 -7.08 -8.32 -2.91
CA LEU A 30 -7.35 -7.88 -1.53
C LEU A 30 -6.06 -7.42 -0.86
N TRP A 31 -5.95 -6.12 -0.62
CA TRP A 31 -4.87 -5.53 0.15
C TRP A 31 -5.16 -5.56 1.66
N GLY A 32 -4.28 -6.18 2.44
CA GLY A 32 -4.29 -6.05 3.89
C GLY A 32 -3.56 -4.77 4.31
N VAL A 33 -4.28 -3.77 4.83
CA VAL A 33 -3.64 -2.53 5.33
C VAL A 33 -3.09 -2.77 6.73
N VAL A 34 -1.77 -2.78 6.85
CA VAL A 34 -1.03 -3.20 8.06
C VAL A 34 -0.03 -2.15 8.56
N LYS A 35 -0.22 -0.91 8.20
CA LYS A 35 0.63 0.22 8.60
C LYS A 35 0.80 0.34 10.11
N ALA A 36 1.89 1.01 10.54
CA ALA A 36 2.23 1.22 11.95
C ALA A 36 2.25 -0.10 12.74
N ASN A 37 3.05 -1.07 12.26
CA ASN A 37 3.21 -2.39 12.88
C ASN A 37 1.86 -3.11 13.08
N ALA A 38 1.04 -3.16 12.01
CA ALA A 38 -0.35 -3.66 12.04
C ALA A 38 -1.19 -2.94 13.12
N TYR A 39 -1.16 -1.61 13.11
CA TYR A 39 -1.83 -0.77 14.11
C TYR A 39 -1.42 -1.12 15.56
N GLY A 40 -0.15 -1.46 15.77
CA GLY A 40 0.41 -1.84 17.06
C GLY A 40 0.20 -3.30 17.47
N HIS A 41 -0.40 -4.13 16.61
CA HIS A 41 -0.65 -5.55 16.91
C HIS A 41 0.56 -6.47 16.68
N GLY A 42 1.63 -5.97 16.07
CA GLY A 42 2.84 -6.77 15.82
C GLY A 42 2.80 -7.49 14.47
N LEU A 43 3.13 -6.75 13.39
CA LEU A 43 2.99 -7.21 12.01
C LEU A 43 3.69 -8.53 11.72
N ILE A 44 4.94 -8.68 12.14
CA ILE A 44 5.75 -9.87 11.82
C ILE A 44 5.09 -11.15 12.33
N GLY A 45 4.54 -11.12 13.57
CA GLY A 45 3.85 -12.28 14.14
C GLY A 45 2.53 -12.64 13.46
N LEU A 46 1.96 -11.71 12.69
CA LEU A 46 0.69 -11.88 12.01
C LEU A 46 0.83 -12.26 10.52
N LEU A 47 2.04 -12.22 9.96
CA LEU A 47 2.28 -12.56 8.55
C LEU A 47 1.71 -13.91 8.13
N PRO A 48 1.86 -15.02 8.92
CA PRO A 48 1.29 -16.31 8.54
C PRO A 48 -0.24 -16.29 8.43
N THR A 49 -0.92 -15.48 9.26
CA THR A 49 -2.38 -15.34 9.18
C THR A 49 -2.78 -14.55 7.93
N PHE A 50 -2.09 -13.45 7.62
CA PHE A 50 -2.37 -12.66 6.42
C PHE A 50 -2.09 -13.45 5.13
N ASP A 51 -1.03 -14.27 5.12
CA ASP A 51 -0.62 -15.00 3.91
C ASP A 51 -1.70 -15.91 3.33
N ASN A 52 -2.58 -16.44 4.16
CA ASN A 52 -3.68 -17.30 3.72
C ASN A 52 -4.85 -16.51 3.09
N TRP A 53 -4.98 -15.21 3.32
CA TRP A 53 -6.22 -14.49 3.04
C TRP A 53 -6.08 -13.29 2.13
N VAL A 54 -4.92 -12.63 2.10
CA VAL A 54 -4.72 -11.42 1.29
C VAL A 54 -3.75 -11.67 0.14
N ASP A 55 -3.84 -10.86 -0.89
CA ASP A 55 -2.98 -10.96 -2.07
C ASP A 55 -1.75 -10.05 -1.93
N GLY A 56 -1.83 -9.03 -1.08
CA GLY A 56 -0.74 -8.13 -0.77
C GLY A 56 -0.94 -7.40 0.55
N LEU A 57 0.11 -6.77 1.05
CA LEU A 57 0.09 -5.92 2.24
C LEU A 57 0.33 -4.46 1.85
N ALA A 58 -0.42 -3.55 2.47
CA ALA A 58 -0.25 -2.12 2.27
C ALA A 58 0.21 -1.47 3.57
N LEU A 59 1.30 -0.71 3.49
CA LEU A 59 1.97 -0.08 4.63
C LEU A 59 2.44 1.34 4.26
N LEU A 60 3.08 2.05 5.17
CA LEU A 60 3.55 3.42 4.96
C LEU A 60 5.07 3.49 4.85
N ASP A 61 5.76 2.90 5.81
CA ASP A 61 7.22 3.00 5.94
C ASP A 61 7.90 1.93 5.07
N PRO A 62 8.74 2.32 4.09
CA PRO A 62 9.52 1.35 3.32
C PRO A 62 10.37 0.40 4.20
N LYS A 63 10.81 0.84 5.38
CA LYS A 63 11.54 -0.01 6.32
C LYS A 63 10.69 -1.16 6.87
N GLU A 64 9.41 -0.90 7.20
CA GLU A 64 8.48 -1.98 7.55
C GLU A 64 8.35 -2.98 6.39
N GLY A 65 8.35 -2.48 5.13
CA GLY A 65 8.37 -3.31 3.93
C GLY A 65 9.60 -4.22 3.85
N VAL A 66 10.78 -3.68 4.13
CA VAL A 66 12.03 -4.46 4.18
C VAL A 66 11.97 -5.51 5.29
N ASP A 67 11.44 -5.17 6.46
CA ASP A 67 11.35 -6.10 7.59
C ASP A 67 10.42 -7.28 7.29
N ILE A 68 9.27 -7.05 6.64
CA ILE A 68 8.40 -8.16 6.23
C ILE A 68 9.02 -9.01 5.11
N ARG A 69 9.78 -8.42 4.17
CA ARG A 69 10.56 -9.19 3.19
C ARG A 69 11.58 -10.11 3.86
N LYS A 70 12.33 -9.60 4.83
CA LYS A 70 13.28 -10.40 5.64
C LYS A 70 12.59 -11.49 6.45
N ALA A 71 11.35 -11.26 6.86
CA ALA A 71 10.53 -12.26 7.56
C ALA A 71 9.86 -13.28 6.62
N GLY A 72 10.13 -13.22 5.30
CA GLY A 72 9.66 -14.20 4.32
C GLY A 72 8.40 -13.84 3.56
N TRP A 73 7.86 -12.63 3.68
CA TRP A 73 6.71 -12.22 2.90
C TRP A 73 7.06 -12.08 1.42
N ALA A 74 6.51 -12.95 0.56
CA ALA A 74 6.82 -13.01 -0.87
C ALA A 74 5.77 -12.30 -1.76
N LYS A 75 4.56 -12.04 -1.25
CA LYS A 75 3.48 -11.42 -2.02
C LYS A 75 3.68 -9.91 -2.18
N ALA A 76 2.77 -9.24 -2.88
CA ALA A 76 2.80 -7.82 -3.15
C ALA A 76 2.91 -6.98 -1.87
N VAL A 77 3.64 -5.87 -1.95
CA VAL A 77 3.78 -4.85 -0.90
C VAL A 77 3.55 -3.50 -1.51
N LEU A 78 2.56 -2.75 -1.01
CA LEU A 78 2.19 -1.43 -1.48
C LEU A 78 2.56 -0.35 -0.45
N LEU A 79 3.33 0.63 -0.86
CA LEU A 79 3.54 1.88 -0.13
C LEU A 79 2.33 2.79 -0.38
N ILE A 80 1.31 2.71 0.51
CA ILE A 80 -0.02 3.29 0.27
C ILE A 80 -0.09 4.82 0.36
N GLU A 81 0.92 5.46 0.96
CA GLU A 81 1.12 6.92 0.93
C GLU A 81 2.19 7.35 -0.08
N GLY A 82 2.71 6.40 -0.84
CA GLY A 82 3.74 6.67 -1.83
C GLY A 82 5.14 6.80 -1.22
N ILE A 83 5.99 7.49 -1.95
CA ILE A 83 7.40 7.75 -1.59
C ILE A 83 7.53 9.15 -0.99
N PHE A 84 8.36 9.30 0.03
CA PHE A 84 8.60 10.57 0.73
C PHE A 84 9.90 11.24 0.32
N ALA A 85 10.83 10.47 -0.27
CA ALA A 85 12.09 10.94 -0.79
C ALA A 85 12.47 10.17 -2.08
N ALA A 86 13.33 10.74 -2.90
CA ALA A 86 13.82 10.07 -4.11
C ALA A 86 14.54 8.74 -3.79
N SER A 87 15.21 8.65 -2.64
CA SER A 87 15.86 7.41 -2.16
C SER A 87 14.90 6.26 -1.90
N ASP A 88 13.62 6.54 -1.66
CA ASP A 88 12.62 5.49 -1.43
C ASP A 88 12.31 4.73 -2.72
N ILE A 89 12.56 5.34 -3.90
CA ILE A 89 12.42 4.69 -5.21
C ILE A 89 13.42 3.55 -5.34
N GLU A 90 14.67 3.79 -4.93
CA GLU A 90 15.71 2.75 -4.98
C GLU A 90 15.33 1.56 -4.10
N MET A 91 14.78 1.83 -2.92
CA MET A 91 14.30 0.78 -2.01
C MET A 91 13.09 0.05 -2.58
N ALA A 92 12.14 0.78 -3.19
CA ALA A 92 10.97 0.18 -3.82
C ALA A 92 11.38 -0.72 -5.00
N ASP A 93 12.34 -0.29 -5.82
CA ASP A 93 12.90 -1.07 -6.93
C ASP A 93 13.65 -2.31 -6.44
N GLU A 94 14.51 -2.17 -5.40
CA GLU A 94 15.31 -3.27 -4.85
C GLU A 94 14.45 -4.37 -4.23
N TYR A 95 13.43 -3.99 -3.44
CA TYR A 95 12.60 -4.95 -2.68
C TYR A 95 11.28 -5.32 -3.38
N GLY A 96 11.06 -4.81 -4.60
CA GLY A 96 9.86 -5.09 -5.39
C GLY A 96 8.59 -4.58 -4.70
N PHE A 97 8.62 -3.32 -4.22
CA PHE A 97 7.43 -2.67 -3.68
C PHE A 97 6.68 -1.97 -4.80
N GLU A 98 5.37 -1.96 -4.68
CA GLU A 98 4.49 -1.09 -5.44
C GLU A 98 4.31 0.23 -4.68
N THR A 99 4.04 1.33 -5.36
CA THR A 99 3.90 2.63 -4.70
C THR A 99 2.74 3.44 -5.24
N VAL A 100 2.15 4.25 -4.37
CA VAL A 100 1.11 5.20 -4.77
C VAL A 100 1.76 6.51 -5.24
N ILE A 101 1.30 7.04 -6.36
CA ILE A 101 1.67 8.36 -6.88
C ILE A 101 0.48 9.30 -6.72
N HIS A 102 0.70 10.41 -6.01
CA HIS A 102 -0.37 11.33 -5.61
C HIS A 102 -0.01 12.82 -5.71
N ASN A 103 1.23 13.16 -6.12
CA ASN A 103 1.66 14.54 -6.33
C ASN A 103 2.75 14.64 -7.40
N GLU A 104 2.96 15.84 -7.92
CA GLU A 104 3.90 16.15 -9.01
C GLU A 104 5.35 15.82 -8.65
N ARG A 105 5.77 16.08 -7.40
CA ARG A 105 7.15 15.82 -6.96
C ARG A 105 7.53 14.35 -7.07
N GLN A 106 6.61 13.44 -6.78
CA GLN A 106 6.85 12.01 -6.93
C GLN A 106 7.07 11.63 -8.40
N ILE A 107 6.35 12.26 -9.34
CA ILE A 107 6.54 12.06 -10.78
C ILE A 107 7.92 12.57 -11.20
N GLU A 108 8.32 13.78 -10.75
CA GLU A 108 9.63 14.35 -11.03
C GLU A 108 10.79 13.48 -10.52
N TRP A 109 10.60 12.81 -9.38
CA TRP A 109 11.58 11.85 -8.86
C TRP A 109 11.65 10.61 -9.72
N LEU A 110 10.51 10.07 -10.17
CA LEU A 110 10.46 8.90 -11.06
C LEU A 110 11.08 9.20 -12.44
N GLU A 111 10.85 10.40 -12.99
CA GLU A 111 11.44 10.84 -14.27
C GLU A 111 12.99 10.89 -14.23
N LYS A 112 13.56 11.05 -13.03
CA LYS A 112 15.03 11.12 -12.81
C LYS A 112 15.62 9.82 -12.30
N ALA A 113 14.77 8.83 -11.95
CA ALA A 113 15.23 7.59 -11.35
C ALA A 113 15.78 6.62 -12.42
N GLU A 114 16.84 5.92 -12.07
CA GLU A 114 17.40 4.83 -12.87
C GLU A 114 16.90 3.48 -12.32
N LEU A 115 15.70 3.10 -12.73
CA LEU A 115 15.10 1.84 -12.28
C LEU A 115 15.80 0.62 -12.88
N LYS A 116 16.07 -0.40 -12.06
CA LYS A 116 16.61 -1.69 -12.48
C LYS A 116 15.49 -2.63 -12.94
N ASN A 117 14.36 -2.59 -12.24
CA ASN A 117 13.18 -3.41 -12.48
C ASN A 117 11.98 -2.56 -12.89
N THR A 118 10.87 -3.19 -13.23
CA THR A 118 9.60 -2.48 -13.45
C THR A 118 9.00 -2.09 -12.12
N LEU A 119 8.81 -0.80 -11.88
CA LEU A 119 8.12 -0.25 -10.72
C LEU A 119 6.63 -0.11 -11.01
N ARG A 120 5.81 -0.84 -10.26
CA ARG A 120 4.36 -0.78 -10.36
C ARG A 120 3.82 0.37 -9.53
N VAL A 121 3.02 1.23 -10.13
CA VAL A 121 2.48 2.41 -9.47
C VAL A 121 0.95 2.45 -9.52
N HIS A 122 0.36 2.95 -8.44
CA HIS A 122 -1.07 3.19 -8.29
C HIS A 122 -1.32 4.69 -8.33
N LEU A 123 -2.02 5.16 -9.36
CA LEU A 123 -2.29 6.60 -9.48
C LEU A 123 -3.44 7.00 -8.57
N LYS A 124 -3.19 7.92 -7.63
CA LYS A 124 -4.21 8.34 -6.68
C LYS A 124 -5.03 9.52 -7.18
N CYS A 125 -6.34 9.31 -7.26
CA CYS A 125 -7.32 10.34 -7.56
C CYS A 125 -7.93 10.89 -6.25
N ASN A 126 -8.01 12.21 -6.13
CA ASN A 126 -8.76 12.86 -5.06
C ASN A 126 -10.24 12.91 -5.43
N THR A 127 -11.04 12.08 -4.80
CA THR A 127 -12.48 11.96 -5.01
C THR A 127 -13.30 12.70 -3.95
N GLY A 128 -12.72 13.74 -3.33
CA GLY A 128 -13.43 14.61 -2.39
C GLY A 128 -12.91 14.63 -0.96
N MET A 129 -12.02 13.71 -0.57
CA MET A 129 -11.42 13.71 0.78
C MET A 129 -10.42 14.85 0.99
N ASN A 130 -9.82 15.38 -0.09
CA ASN A 130 -8.89 16.52 -0.08
C ASN A 130 -7.64 16.34 0.80
N ARG A 131 -7.19 15.11 0.99
CA ARG A 131 -5.96 14.80 1.71
C ARG A 131 -4.78 14.56 0.77
N LEU A 132 -4.91 13.62 -0.16
CA LEU A 132 -3.90 13.21 -1.13
C LEU A 132 -4.57 12.87 -2.46
N GLY A 133 -3.82 13.00 -3.56
CA GLY A 133 -4.24 12.61 -4.90
C GLY A 133 -4.40 13.79 -5.84
N PHE A 134 -4.33 13.49 -7.12
CA PHE A 134 -4.59 14.47 -8.18
C PHE A 134 -6.08 14.72 -8.34
N ARG A 135 -6.44 15.91 -8.77
CA ARG A 135 -7.83 16.19 -9.16
C ARG A 135 -8.22 15.34 -10.38
N PRO A 136 -9.49 14.94 -10.51
CA PRO A 136 -9.94 14.09 -11.62
C PRO A 136 -9.54 14.62 -13.00
N GLU A 137 -9.58 15.95 -13.19
CA GLU A 137 -9.26 16.62 -14.44
C GLU A 137 -7.77 16.47 -14.83
N ALA A 138 -6.88 16.31 -13.84
CA ALA A 138 -5.45 16.13 -14.07
C ALA A 138 -5.06 14.69 -14.39
N ILE A 139 -5.90 13.71 -14.09
CA ILE A 139 -5.59 12.28 -14.24
C ILE A 139 -5.12 11.91 -15.65
N PRO A 140 -5.78 12.35 -16.76
CA PRO A 140 -5.32 11.98 -18.10
C PRO A 140 -3.90 12.46 -18.39
N GLN A 141 -3.54 13.69 -17.99
CA GLN A 141 -2.20 14.24 -18.19
C GLN A 141 -1.15 13.52 -17.35
N VAL A 142 -1.46 13.25 -16.08
CA VAL A 142 -0.57 12.52 -15.17
C VAL A 142 -0.34 11.11 -15.67
N LEU A 143 -1.38 10.41 -16.09
CA LEU A 143 -1.30 9.08 -16.66
C LEU A 143 -0.42 9.06 -17.93
N PHE A 144 -0.59 10.04 -18.80
CA PHE A 144 0.26 10.19 -19.98
C PHE A 144 1.74 10.34 -19.61
N ARG A 145 2.06 11.17 -18.59
CA ARG A 145 3.45 11.34 -18.13
C ARG A 145 4.01 10.04 -17.57
N LEU A 146 3.30 9.38 -16.66
CA LEU A 146 3.75 8.14 -16.03
C LEU A 146 4.01 7.04 -17.06
N ASN A 147 3.14 6.89 -18.06
CA ASN A 147 3.29 5.89 -19.12
C ASN A 147 4.49 6.15 -20.05
N ASN A 148 5.06 7.36 -20.02
CA ASN A 148 6.26 7.70 -20.78
C ASN A 148 7.55 7.56 -19.95
N ILE A 149 7.47 7.21 -18.68
CA ILE A 149 8.67 6.95 -17.85
C ILE A 149 9.09 5.49 -18.06
N PRO A 150 10.33 5.23 -18.49
CA PRO A 150 10.83 3.86 -18.68
C PRO A 150 10.70 3.02 -17.39
N LYS A 151 10.25 1.77 -17.53
CA LYS A 151 10.07 0.83 -16.43
C LYS A 151 9.09 1.27 -15.33
N VAL A 152 8.20 2.21 -15.61
CA VAL A 152 7.05 2.51 -14.75
C VAL A 152 5.80 1.88 -15.38
N GLU A 153 5.07 1.10 -14.59
CA GLU A 153 3.79 0.49 -14.97
C GLU A 153 2.68 1.05 -14.09
N VAL A 154 1.72 1.76 -14.68
CA VAL A 154 0.51 2.18 -13.95
C VAL A 154 -0.47 1.02 -13.94
N VAL A 155 -0.71 0.44 -12.76
CA VAL A 155 -1.53 -0.77 -12.60
C VAL A 155 -2.99 -0.48 -12.35
N ASP A 156 -3.31 0.59 -11.63
CA ASP A 156 -4.69 1.00 -11.37
C ASP A 156 -4.83 2.48 -10.95
N LEU A 157 -6.09 2.87 -10.74
CA LEU A 157 -6.48 4.15 -10.18
C LEU A 157 -7.02 3.94 -8.76
N LEU A 158 -6.38 4.56 -7.77
CA LEU A 158 -6.71 4.44 -6.37
C LEU A 158 -7.51 5.65 -5.88
N ALA A 159 -8.60 5.42 -5.16
CA ALA A 159 -9.38 6.46 -4.49
C ALA A 159 -9.68 6.08 -3.03
N HIS A 160 -10.24 7.01 -2.28
CA HIS A 160 -10.65 6.79 -0.89
C HIS A 160 -12.11 7.20 -0.68
N PHE A 161 -12.91 6.28 -0.17
CA PHE A 161 -14.29 6.57 0.22
C PHE A 161 -14.31 7.18 1.62
N ALA A 162 -14.27 8.51 1.69
CA ALA A 162 -14.13 9.23 2.96
C ALA A 162 -15.30 9.02 3.93
N ASN A 163 -16.49 8.74 3.40
CA ASN A 163 -17.75 8.65 4.15
C ASN A 163 -18.48 7.31 3.89
N ALA A 164 -17.71 6.21 3.78
CA ALA A 164 -18.27 4.90 3.44
C ALA A 164 -19.27 4.37 4.50
N GLU A 165 -19.15 4.84 5.75
CA GLU A 165 -20.02 4.48 6.88
C GLU A 165 -21.23 5.40 7.05
N VAL A 166 -21.33 6.50 6.29
CA VAL A 166 -22.43 7.46 6.41
C VAL A 166 -23.53 7.10 5.42
N THR A 167 -24.74 6.84 5.93
CA THR A 167 -25.96 6.79 5.13
C THR A 167 -26.44 8.22 4.88
N TYR A 168 -26.47 8.64 3.63
CA TYR A 168 -27.18 9.87 3.24
C TYR A 168 -28.65 9.48 3.07
N GLU A 169 -29.53 10.11 3.86
CA GLU A 169 -30.98 10.06 3.66
C GLU A 169 -31.38 10.92 2.45
#